data_15ca14f45bce01f3d417ddc0e6f6a1a3
#
_entry.id   15ca14f45bce01f3d417ddc0e6f6a1a3
#
_cell.length_a   1.000
_cell.length_b   1.000
_cell.length_c   1.000
_cell.angle_alpha   90.00
_cell.angle_beta   90.00
_cell.angle_gamma   90.00
#
_symmetry.space_group_name_H-M   'P 1'
#
loop_
_entity.id
_entity.type
_entity.pdbx_description
1 polymer ?
#
loop_
_entity_poly.entity_id
_entity_poly.type
_entity_poly.pdbx_seq_one_letter_code
_entity_poly.pdbx_strand_id
1 'polypeptide(L)'
;MGWTTMRDEQALARVRELEAVIRRLQKVRDAVSRVNVSAYEHAGAGLWAGQKRNQFKQGFDAAKSSHSRIGQQIEQAIDDCKSKQRSLAYSINLLEHPVLAAEALAVALG
;
A
#
# COMPACT_ATOMS: atom_id res chain seq x y z
N MET A 1 -26.44 19.49 16.90
CA MET A 1 -26.71 18.54 15.83
C MET A 1 -25.80 18.66 14.62
N GLY A 2 -25.48 19.86 14.17
CA GLY A 2 -24.58 20.06 13.04
C GLY A 2 -23.15 19.52 13.20
N TRP A 3 -22.65 19.49 14.41
CA TRP A 3 -21.29 19.02 14.72
C TRP A 3 -21.09 17.53 14.44
N THR A 4 -21.99 16.68 14.98
CA THR A 4 -21.87 15.23 14.86
C THR A 4 -22.06 14.80 13.43
N THR A 5 -23.03 15.38 12.73
CA THR A 5 -23.28 15.09 11.32
C THR A 5 -22.08 15.44 10.45
N MET A 6 -21.52 16.66 10.64
CA MET A 6 -20.36 17.11 9.87
C MET A 6 -19.13 16.24 10.13
N ARG A 7 -18.90 15.86 11.38
CA ARG A 7 -17.78 15.00 11.75
C ARG A 7 -17.91 13.60 11.13
N ASP A 8 -19.12 13.03 11.18
CA ASP A 8 -19.38 11.70 10.64
C ASP A 8 -19.30 11.71 9.10
N GLU A 9 -19.79 12.76 8.45
CA GLU A 9 -19.64 12.92 7.01
C GLU A 9 -18.16 13.07 6.61
N GLN A 10 -17.38 13.81 7.39
CA GLN A 10 -15.94 13.93 7.16
C GLN A 10 -15.23 12.60 7.36
N ALA A 11 -15.63 11.82 8.36
CA ALA A 11 -15.07 10.48 8.58
C ALA A 11 -15.35 9.56 7.39
N LEU A 12 -16.56 9.57 6.85
CA LEU A 12 -16.89 8.80 5.66
C LEU A 12 -16.08 9.26 4.45
N ALA A 13 -15.96 10.58 4.26
CA ALA A 13 -15.16 11.13 3.16
C ALA A 13 -13.70 10.68 3.26
N ARG A 14 -13.12 10.68 4.46
CA ARG A 14 -11.75 10.20 4.67
C ARG A 14 -11.60 8.71 4.42
N VAL A 15 -12.58 7.91 4.82
CA VAL A 15 -12.60 6.47 4.52
C VAL A 15 -12.53 6.25 3.01
N ARG A 16 -13.28 7.00 2.24
CA ARG A 16 -13.29 6.92 0.77
C ARG A 16 -11.98 7.39 0.16
N GLU A 17 -11.39 8.47 0.69
CA GLU A 17 -10.07 8.96 0.26
C GLU A 17 -8.99 7.92 0.50
N LEU A 18 -9.01 7.29 1.68
CA LEU A 18 -8.06 6.22 2.01
C LEU A 18 -8.24 5.01 1.10
N GLU A 19 -9.47 4.68 0.72
CA GLU A 19 -9.73 3.61 -0.24
C GLU A 19 -9.07 3.91 -1.60
N ALA A 20 -9.16 5.14 -2.07
CA ALA A 20 -8.48 5.55 -3.30
C ALA A 20 -6.96 5.42 -3.18
N VAL A 21 -6.39 5.80 -2.03
CA VAL A 21 -4.95 5.66 -1.76
C VAL A 21 -4.56 4.18 -1.73
N ILE A 22 -5.34 3.33 -1.07
CA ILE A 22 -5.09 1.89 -1.01
C ILE A 22 -5.06 1.30 -2.42
N ARG A 23 -6.01 1.67 -3.27
CA ARG A 23 -6.06 1.17 -4.65
C ARG A 23 -4.84 1.59 -5.46
N ARG A 24 -4.38 2.83 -5.27
CA ARG A 24 -3.15 3.31 -5.92
C ARG A 24 -1.92 2.54 -5.42
N LEU A 25 -1.83 2.31 -4.11
CA LEU A 25 -0.75 1.53 -3.53
C LEU A 25 -0.75 0.09 -4.03
N GLN A 26 -1.92 -0.52 -4.17
CA GLN A 26 -2.05 -1.86 -4.74
C GLN A 26 -1.56 -1.91 -6.19
N LYS A 27 -1.85 -0.90 -7.00
CA LYS A 27 -1.35 -0.81 -8.36
C LYS A 27 0.17 -0.69 -8.41
N VAL A 28 0.74 0.14 -7.53
CA VAL A 28 2.20 0.28 -7.41
C VAL A 28 2.81 -1.04 -6.94
N ARG A 29 2.22 -1.70 -5.95
CA ARG A 29 2.66 -3.02 -5.49
C ARG A 29 2.70 -4.02 -6.63
N ASP A 30 1.64 -4.08 -7.42
CA ASP A 30 1.56 -5.01 -8.55
C ASP A 30 2.61 -4.69 -9.61
N ALA A 31 2.83 -3.40 -9.89
CA ALA A 31 3.87 -2.97 -10.83
C ALA A 31 5.27 -3.36 -10.33
N VAL A 32 5.55 -3.15 -9.05
CA VAL A 32 6.84 -3.52 -8.43
C VAL A 32 7.03 -5.03 -8.46
N SER A 33 5.97 -5.81 -8.18
CA SER A 33 6.06 -7.27 -8.17
C SER A 33 6.29 -7.87 -9.56
N ARG A 34 5.92 -7.15 -10.63
CA ARG A 34 6.16 -7.60 -12.01
C ARG A 34 7.62 -7.43 -12.41
N VAL A 35 8.39 -6.61 -11.72
CA VAL A 35 9.80 -6.44 -11.99
C VAL A 35 10.54 -7.70 -11.51
N ASN A 36 11.05 -8.48 -12.45
CA ASN A 36 11.80 -9.68 -12.13
C ASN A 36 13.28 -9.35 -12.10
N VAL A 37 13.78 -8.98 -10.91
CA VAL A 37 15.17 -8.62 -10.71
C VAL A 37 16.08 -9.82 -11.00
N SER A 38 15.65 -11.03 -10.68
CA SER A 38 16.43 -12.24 -10.93
C SER A 38 16.70 -12.51 -12.42
N ALA A 39 15.81 -12.06 -13.31
CA ALA A 39 16.02 -12.20 -14.74
C ALA A 39 17.24 -11.37 -15.23
N TYR A 40 17.48 -10.22 -14.61
CA TYR A 40 18.65 -9.40 -14.95
C TYR A 40 19.96 -10.04 -14.49
N GLU A 41 19.95 -10.80 -13.42
CA GLU A 41 21.12 -11.56 -12.97
C GLU A 41 21.57 -12.55 -14.04
N HIS A 42 20.65 -13.31 -14.59
CA HIS A 42 20.95 -14.28 -15.64
C HIS A 42 21.43 -13.61 -16.92
N ALA A 43 20.83 -12.50 -17.31
CA ALA A 43 21.22 -11.74 -18.49
C ALA A 43 22.65 -11.21 -18.40
N GLY A 44 23.09 -10.82 -17.19
CA GLY A 44 24.43 -10.27 -16.96
C GLY A 44 25.52 -11.31 -16.73
N ALA A 45 25.16 -12.52 -16.28
CA ALA A 45 26.12 -13.50 -15.76
C ALA A 45 27.18 -13.97 -16.78
N GLY A 46 26.87 -14.01 -18.07
CA GLY A 46 27.80 -14.41 -19.12
C GLY A 46 28.64 -13.29 -19.70
N LEU A 47 28.38 -12.03 -19.37
CA LEU A 47 29.00 -10.85 -19.97
C LEU A 47 30.20 -10.31 -19.17
N TRP A 48 30.31 -10.69 -17.90
CA TRP A 48 31.27 -10.10 -16.97
C TRP A 48 32.15 -11.19 -16.35
N ALA A 49 33.42 -10.90 -16.20
CA ALA A 49 34.40 -11.81 -15.58
C ALA A 49 35.24 -11.07 -14.53
N GLY A 50 35.71 -11.80 -13.51
CA GLY A 50 36.62 -11.27 -12.52
C GLY A 50 36.03 -10.19 -11.64
N GLN A 51 36.74 -9.10 -11.43
CA GLN A 51 36.36 -8.00 -10.57
C GLN A 51 35.06 -7.31 -10.99
N LYS A 52 34.85 -7.14 -12.29
CA LYS A 52 33.60 -6.54 -12.81
C LYS A 52 32.39 -7.40 -12.49
N ARG A 53 32.53 -8.71 -12.58
CA ARG A 53 31.47 -9.64 -12.21
C ARG A 53 31.10 -9.52 -10.73
N ASN A 54 32.09 -9.40 -9.84
CA ASN A 54 31.86 -9.21 -8.42
C ASN A 54 31.17 -7.88 -8.14
N GLN A 55 31.57 -6.80 -8.78
CA GLN A 55 30.95 -5.48 -8.65
C GLN A 55 29.49 -5.52 -9.14
N PHE A 56 29.23 -6.17 -10.27
CA PHE A 56 27.88 -6.36 -10.79
C PHE A 56 27.01 -7.12 -9.80
N LYS A 57 27.53 -8.23 -9.25
CA LYS A 57 26.82 -9.05 -8.28
C LYS A 57 26.48 -8.27 -7.02
N GLN A 58 27.40 -7.46 -6.50
CA GLN A 58 27.16 -6.62 -5.32
C GLN A 58 26.06 -5.58 -5.60
N GLY A 59 26.13 -4.90 -6.75
CA GLY A 59 25.09 -3.95 -7.16
C GLY A 59 23.75 -4.62 -7.36
N PHE A 60 23.74 -5.81 -7.93
CA PHE A 60 22.54 -6.61 -8.12
C PHE A 60 21.92 -7.05 -6.80
N ASP A 61 22.73 -7.53 -5.86
CA ASP A 61 22.25 -7.92 -4.52
C ASP A 61 21.66 -6.73 -3.77
N ALA A 62 22.27 -5.54 -3.91
CA ALA A 62 21.74 -4.30 -3.33
C ALA A 62 20.40 -3.91 -3.97
N ALA A 63 20.26 -4.03 -5.28
CA ALA A 63 19.02 -3.78 -6.01
C ALA A 63 17.92 -4.75 -5.58
N LYS A 64 18.25 -6.01 -5.40
CA LYS A 64 17.34 -7.04 -4.91
C LYS A 64 16.82 -6.73 -3.52
N SER A 65 17.71 -6.32 -2.61
CA SER A 65 17.34 -5.92 -1.24
C SER A 65 16.45 -4.68 -1.26
N SER A 66 16.77 -3.69 -2.09
CA SER A 66 15.96 -2.47 -2.23
C SER A 66 14.57 -2.78 -2.78
N HIS A 67 14.48 -3.65 -3.79
CA HIS A 67 13.22 -4.09 -4.37
C HIS A 67 12.33 -4.77 -3.32
N SER A 68 12.89 -5.68 -2.53
CA SER A 68 12.19 -6.36 -1.46
C SER A 68 11.70 -5.37 -0.39
N ARG A 69 12.55 -4.40 -0.02
CA ARG A 69 12.23 -3.37 0.96
C ARG A 69 11.08 -2.48 0.49
N ILE A 70 11.09 -2.07 -0.78
CA ILE A 70 10.02 -1.28 -1.38
C ILE A 70 8.69 -2.03 -1.31
N GLY A 71 8.69 -3.31 -1.66
CA GLY A 71 7.51 -4.16 -1.56
C GLY A 71 6.95 -4.21 -0.14
N GLN A 72 7.81 -4.39 0.85
CA GLN A 72 7.43 -4.42 2.26
C GLN A 72 6.88 -3.07 2.73
N GLN A 73 7.50 -1.96 2.31
CA GLN A 73 7.04 -0.62 2.66
C GLN A 73 5.66 -0.32 2.07
N ILE A 74 5.40 -0.77 0.84
CA ILE A 74 4.09 -0.60 0.20
C ILE A 74 3.03 -1.41 0.96
N GLU A 75 3.32 -2.65 1.31
CA GLU A 75 2.39 -3.49 2.10
C GLU A 75 2.09 -2.86 3.45
N GLN A 76 3.11 -2.33 4.13
CA GLN A 76 2.94 -1.65 5.41
C GLN A 76 2.05 -0.41 5.24
N ALA A 77 2.26 0.37 4.19
CA ALA A 77 1.44 1.55 3.91
C ALA A 77 -0.02 1.18 3.65
N ILE A 78 -0.27 0.10 2.92
CA ILE A 78 -1.62 -0.42 2.69
C ILE A 78 -2.27 -0.82 4.01
N ASP A 79 -1.55 -1.55 4.85
CA ASP A 79 -2.06 -2.00 6.15
C ASP A 79 -2.38 -0.81 7.06
N ASP A 80 -1.52 0.21 7.07
CA ASP A 80 -1.74 1.43 7.85
C ASP A 80 -2.99 2.18 7.37
N CYS A 81 -3.19 2.28 6.06
CA CYS A 81 -4.38 2.89 5.48
C CYS A 81 -5.65 2.11 5.86
N LYS A 82 -5.62 0.79 5.79
CA LYS A 82 -6.75 -0.06 6.15
C LYS A 82 -7.09 0.07 7.64
N SER A 83 -6.07 0.10 8.49
CA SER A 83 -6.25 0.30 9.92
C SER A 83 -6.90 1.65 10.22
N LYS A 84 -6.45 2.70 9.54
CA LYS A 84 -7.02 4.04 9.67
C LYS A 84 -8.46 4.10 9.19
N GLN A 85 -8.78 3.43 8.06
CA GLN A 85 -10.15 3.34 7.56
C GLN A 85 -11.10 2.72 8.59
N ARG A 86 -10.69 1.60 9.18
CA ARG A 86 -11.51 0.92 10.20
C ARG A 86 -11.71 1.80 11.42
N SER A 87 -10.66 2.45 11.87
CA SER A 87 -10.73 3.38 13.00
C SER A 87 -11.72 4.52 12.74
N LEU A 88 -11.66 5.12 11.55
CA LEU A 88 -12.57 6.18 11.15
C LEU A 88 -14.01 5.69 11.02
N ALA A 89 -14.20 4.52 10.41
CA ALA A 89 -15.53 3.94 10.24
C ALA A 89 -16.20 3.65 11.58
N TYR A 90 -15.47 3.10 12.55
CA TYR A 90 -15.99 2.84 13.88
C TYR A 90 -16.21 4.11 14.71
N SER A 91 -15.59 5.24 14.34
CA SER A 91 -15.81 6.51 15.01
C SER A 91 -17.17 7.15 14.66
N ILE A 92 -17.82 6.70 13.59
CA ILE A 92 -19.13 7.20 13.19
C ILE A 92 -20.18 6.69 14.17
N ASN A 93 -21.04 7.60 14.64
CA ASN A 93 -22.10 7.24 15.59
C ASN A 93 -23.18 6.41 14.89
N LEU A 94 -23.20 5.13 15.19
CA LEU A 94 -24.12 4.17 14.60
C LEU A 94 -25.59 4.49 14.93
N LEU A 95 -25.84 5.01 16.13
CA LEU A 95 -27.20 5.34 16.56
C LEU A 95 -27.76 6.58 15.89
N GLU A 96 -26.90 7.59 15.68
CA GLU A 96 -27.32 8.85 15.04
C GLU A 96 -27.27 8.78 13.52
N HIS A 97 -26.26 8.09 12.97
CA HIS A 97 -26.01 8.03 11.53
C HIS A 97 -25.77 6.59 11.05
N PRO A 98 -26.81 5.73 11.12
CA PRO A 98 -26.63 4.31 10.77
C PRO A 98 -26.25 4.09 9.31
N VAL A 99 -26.75 4.93 8.40
CA VAL A 99 -26.45 4.81 6.96
C VAL A 99 -24.99 5.17 6.70
N LEU A 100 -24.51 6.28 7.27
CA LEU A 100 -23.11 6.69 7.12
C LEU A 100 -22.16 5.64 7.71
N ALA A 101 -22.51 5.11 8.87
CA ALA A 101 -21.73 4.06 9.52
C ALA A 101 -21.66 2.80 8.66
N ALA A 102 -22.80 2.38 8.11
CA ALA A 102 -22.86 1.22 7.23
C ALA A 102 -22.04 1.39 5.95
N GLU A 103 -22.12 2.56 5.33
CA GLU A 103 -21.34 2.87 4.12
C GLU A 103 -19.84 2.86 4.41
N ALA A 104 -19.43 3.48 5.51
CA ALA A 104 -18.02 3.52 5.90
C ALA A 104 -17.49 2.13 6.23
N LEU A 105 -18.24 1.32 6.97
CA LEU A 105 -17.85 -0.04 7.31
C LEU A 105 -17.79 -0.94 6.08
N ALA A 106 -18.72 -0.76 5.13
CA ALA A 106 -18.71 -1.53 3.88
C ALA A 106 -17.41 -1.28 3.10
N VAL A 107 -16.94 -0.04 3.05
CA VAL A 107 -15.65 0.30 2.40
C VAL A 107 -14.47 -0.24 3.20
N ALA A 108 -14.45 -0.02 4.52
CA ALA A 108 -13.31 -0.36 5.37
C ALA A 108 -13.13 -1.87 5.54
N LEU A 109 -14.21 -2.64 5.53
CA LEU A 109 -14.20 -4.09 5.75
C LEU A 109 -14.35 -4.90 4.46
N GLY A 110 -14.67 -4.20 3.36
CA GLY A 110 -14.88 -4.82 2.05
C GLY A 110 -13.65 -5.28 1.29
#